data_cc3d4baef35d9aff2e542457304a736b
#
_entry.id   cc3d4baef35d9aff2e542457304a736b
#
_cell.length_a   1.000
_cell.length_b   1.000
_cell.length_c   1.000
_cell.angle_alpha   90.00
_cell.angle_beta   90.00
_cell.angle_gamma   90.00
#
_symmetry.space_group_name_H-M   'P 1'
#
loop_
_entity.id
_entity.type
_entity.pdbx_description
1 polymer ?
#
loop_
_entity_poly.entity_id
_entity_poly.type
_entity_poly.pdbx_seq_one_letter_code
_entity_poly.pdbx_strand_id
1 'polypeptide(L)'
;LIDLLYLGASAIGGVNASGVPVASFYDINGKIAWNMTNNSKLSLQVYNGYDDMFNKTKEESFTQDKLNNKYGQGWGTFSSSLKYAVSLRSKLYLSTSLYYTNLNKFDYSNQKITFNNQKAIHKFKNYSKMYEFGLRTNLEQYITTNNTLQYGINLSSQEYQPEQYSIKSADTNLKYGAGSYRLWTASVYVYNEFKKN
;
A
#
# COMPACT_ATOMS: atom_id res chain seq x y z
N LEU A 1 -11.04 17.21 22.21
CA LEU A 1 -12.15 16.28 22.00
C LEU A 1 -11.94 15.50 20.71
N ILE A 2 -12.10 14.16 20.73
CA ILE A 2 -12.04 13.31 19.53
C ILE A 2 -13.39 13.46 18.83
N ASP A 3 -13.38 14.08 17.65
CA ASP A 3 -14.63 14.39 16.95
C ASP A 3 -15.08 13.31 15.97
N LEU A 4 -14.14 12.51 15.44
CA LEU A 4 -14.45 11.53 14.42
C LEU A 4 -13.50 10.33 14.51
N LEU A 5 -14.08 9.15 14.73
CA LEU A 5 -13.45 7.86 14.49
C LEU A 5 -14.18 7.19 13.32
N TYR A 6 -13.46 6.86 12.27
CA TYR A 6 -13.97 6.05 11.15
C TYR A 6 -13.12 4.80 11.00
N LEU A 7 -13.77 3.65 10.98
CA LEU A 7 -13.19 2.34 10.71
C LEU A 7 -14.01 1.65 9.62
N GLY A 8 -13.37 1.22 8.57
CA GLY A 8 -13.98 0.42 7.52
C GLY A 8 -13.06 -0.75 7.18
N ALA A 9 -13.64 -1.92 7.01
CA ALA A 9 -12.93 -3.12 6.57
C ALA A 9 -13.80 -3.89 5.58
N SER A 10 -13.18 -4.41 4.52
CA SER A 10 -13.80 -5.34 3.61
C SER A 10 -12.85 -6.49 3.29
N ALA A 11 -13.39 -7.69 3.14
CA ALA A 11 -12.63 -8.86 2.76
C ALA A 11 -13.50 -9.82 1.94
N ILE A 12 -12.91 -10.42 0.91
CA ILE A 12 -13.53 -11.50 0.14
C ILE A 12 -12.52 -12.65 -0.01
N GLY A 13 -12.97 -13.86 0.23
CA GLY A 13 -12.23 -15.09 0.00
C GLY A 13 -12.96 -15.98 -1.01
N GLY A 14 -12.22 -16.51 -1.97
CA GLY A 14 -12.77 -17.43 -2.99
C GLY A 14 -12.71 -18.90 -2.59
N VAL A 15 -13.50 -19.75 -3.26
CA VAL A 15 -13.51 -21.21 -3.05
C VAL A 15 -12.24 -21.83 -3.64
N ASN A 16 -11.56 -22.69 -2.86
CA ASN A 16 -10.34 -23.38 -3.26
C ASN A 16 -10.66 -24.70 -3.99
N ALA A 17 -11.00 -24.65 -5.27
CA ALA A 17 -11.07 -25.84 -6.13
C ALA A 17 -9.78 -26.01 -6.94
N SER A 18 -9.38 -27.27 -7.24
CA SER A 18 -8.19 -27.53 -8.06
C SER A 18 -8.38 -26.98 -9.47
N GLY A 19 -7.41 -26.21 -9.98
CA GLY A 19 -7.43 -25.63 -11.32
C GLY A 19 -8.30 -24.36 -11.47
N VAL A 20 -8.98 -23.92 -10.42
CA VAL A 20 -9.78 -22.69 -10.45
C VAL A 20 -8.98 -21.54 -9.82
N PRO A 21 -8.84 -20.38 -10.50
CA PRO A 21 -8.25 -19.19 -9.91
C PRO A 21 -9.05 -18.71 -8.69
N VAL A 22 -8.34 -18.37 -7.64
CA VAL A 22 -8.91 -17.83 -6.41
C VAL A 22 -8.38 -16.44 -6.19
N ALA A 23 -9.25 -15.48 -5.93
CA ALA A 23 -8.91 -14.14 -5.49
C ALA A 23 -9.29 -13.97 -4.03
N SER A 24 -8.42 -13.36 -3.26
CA SER A 24 -8.71 -12.91 -1.90
C SER A 24 -8.19 -11.49 -1.71
N PHE A 25 -8.97 -10.66 -1.04
CA PHE A 25 -8.55 -9.31 -0.73
C PHE A 25 -9.10 -8.86 0.63
N TYR A 26 -8.45 -7.89 1.22
CA TYR A 26 -9.00 -7.12 2.32
C TYR A 26 -8.54 -5.66 2.24
N ASP A 27 -9.40 -4.77 2.74
CA ASP A 27 -9.12 -3.35 2.94
C ASP A 27 -9.51 -2.95 4.36
N ILE A 28 -8.59 -2.28 5.04
CA ILE A 28 -8.82 -1.70 6.35
C ILE A 28 -8.50 -0.21 6.26
N ASN A 29 -9.45 0.63 6.64
CA ASN A 29 -9.28 2.08 6.65
C ASN A 29 -9.73 2.62 8.01
N GLY A 30 -8.89 3.44 8.62
CA GLY A 30 -9.15 4.08 9.90
C GLY A 30 -8.78 5.55 9.88
N LYS A 31 -9.61 6.39 10.50
CA LYS A 31 -9.33 7.82 10.68
C LYS A 31 -9.77 8.28 12.07
N ILE A 32 -8.86 8.96 12.75
CA ILE A 32 -9.11 9.65 14.00
C ILE A 32 -8.85 11.13 13.76
N ALA A 33 -9.74 11.97 14.25
CA ALA A 33 -9.58 13.42 14.17
C ALA A 33 -9.84 14.04 15.55
N TRP A 34 -8.99 14.99 15.91
CA TRP A 34 -9.00 15.66 17.20
C TRP A 34 -8.94 17.17 17.01
N ASN A 35 -9.91 17.90 17.53
CA ASN A 35 -9.88 19.35 17.61
C ASN A 35 -8.97 19.75 18.77
N MET A 36 -7.79 20.27 18.43
CA MET A 36 -6.81 20.75 19.42
C MET A 36 -7.25 22.08 20.03
N THR A 37 -7.81 22.93 19.17
CA THR A 37 -8.41 24.23 19.55
C THR A 37 -9.65 24.47 18.69
N ASN A 38 -10.35 25.58 18.92
CA ASN A 38 -11.48 25.99 18.09
C ASN A 38 -11.10 26.22 16.61
N ASN A 39 -9.82 26.47 16.35
CA ASN A 39 -9.32 26.85 15.03
C ASN A 39 -8.37 25.80 14.43
N SER A 40 -8.05 24.73 15.17
CA SER A 40 -7.06 23.76 14.71
C SER A 40 -7.50 22.32 14.96
N LYS A 41 -7.14 21.46 14.01
CA LYS A 41 -7.48 20.05 13.98
C LYS A 41 -6.26 19.21 13.61
N LEU A 42 -6.04 18.13 14.37
CA LEU A 42 -5.10 17.07 14.05
C LEU A 42 -5.87 15.85 13.60
N SER A 43 -5.43 15.19 12.54
CA SER A 43 -6.03 13.93 12.10
C SER A 43 -4.96 12.92 11.71
N LEU A 44 -5.17 11.68 12.14
CA LEU A 44 -4.40 10.51 11.74
C LEU A 44 -5.29 9.65 10.87
N GLN A 45 -4.78 9.25 9.72
CA GLN A 45 -5.42 8.29 8.83
C GLN A 45 -4.45 7.14 8.58
N VAL A 46 -4.98 5.92 8.58
CA VAL A 46 -4.25 4.69 8.28
C VAL A 46 -5.07 3.87 7.30
N TYR A 47 -4.41 3.33 6.30
CA TYR A 47 -4.96 2.40 5.33
C TYR A 47 -4.05 1.19 5.23
N ASN A 48 -4.65 0.00 5.16
CA ASN A 48 -3.96 -1.24 4.82
C ASN A 48 -4.85 -2.08 3.90
N GLY A 49 -4.33 -2.41 2.71
CA GLY A 49 -5.01 -3.25 1.74
C GLY A 49 -4.07 -4.35 1.24
N TYR A 50 -4.65 -5.49 0.91
CA TYR A 50 -3.93 -6.64 0.39
C TYR A 50 -4.80 -7.43 -0.57
N ASP A 51 -4.22 -7.76 -1.72
CA ASP A 51 -4.83 -8.57 -2.77
C ASP A 51 -3.92 -9.75 -3.08
N ASP A 52 -4.48 -10.93 -3.22
CA ASP A 52 -3.80 -12.15 -3.65
C ASP A 52 -4.69 -12.92 -4.63
N MET A 53 -4.15 -13.20 -5.80
CA MET A 53 -4.79 -14.02 -6.81
C MET A 53 -3.90 -15.23 -7.08
N PHE A 54 -4.44 -16.43 -6.93
CA PHE A 54 -3.66 -17.64 -7.08
C PHE A 54 -4.46 -18.76 -7.72
N ASN A 55 -3.73 -19.71 -8.27
CA ASN A 55 -4.26 -20.99 -8.72
C ASN A 55 -3.57 -22.14 -7.97
N LYS A 56 -4.31 -23.23 -7.76
CA LYS A 56 -3.82 -24.47 -7.18
C LYS A 56 -4.11 -25.61 -8.13
N THR A 57 -3.09 -26.38 -8.45
CA THR A 57 -3.22 -27.63 -9.16
C THR A 57 -2.73 -28.77 -8.29
N LYS A 58 -3.43 -29.89 -8.36
CA LYS A 58 -3.07 -31.14 -7.70
C LYS A 58 -3.12 -32.24 -8.75
N GLU A 59 -2.02 -32.91 -8.89
CA GLU A 59 -1.89 -34.08 -9.76
C GLU A 59 -1.47 -35.26 -8.90
N GLU A 60 -2.13 -36.39 -9.09
CA GLU A 60 -1.86 -37.65 -8.37
C GLU A 60 -1.74 -38.75 -9.40
N SER A 61 -0.61 -39.46 -9.41
CA SER A 61 -0.36 -40.60 -10.29
C SER A 61 -0.88 -41.89 -9.66
N PHE A 62 -1.11 -42.89 -10.50
CA PHE A 62 -1.41 -44.26 -10.06
C PHE A 62 -0.38 -44.86 -9.12
N THR A 63 0.88 -44.36 -9.14
CA THR A 63 1.99 -44.75 -8.26
C THR A 63 1.99 -44.03 -6.92
N GLN A 64 0.93 -43.32 -6.54
CA GLN A 64 0.81 -42.49 -5.33
C GLN A 64 1.76 -41.29 -5.29
N ASP A 65 2.44 -40.95 -6.38
CA ASP A 65 3.21 -39.73 -6.51
C ASP A 65 2.26 -38.53 -6.60
N LYS A 66 2.60 -37.44 -5.89
CA LYS A 66 1.72 -36.28 -5.79
C LYS A 66 2.50 -35.02 -6.13
N LEU A 67 1.93 -34.22 -7.03
CA LEU A 67 2.36 -32.88 -7.33
C LEU A 67 1.29 -31.88 -6.88
N ASN A 68 1.62 -31.07 -5.90
CA ASN A 68 0.79 -29.92 -5.52
C ASN A 68 1.52 -28.65 -5.91
N ASN A 69 0.94 -27.87 -6.78
CA ASN A 69 1.48 -26.61 -7.21
C ASN A 69 0.52 -25.47 -6.83
N LYS A 70 1.06 -24.39 -6.26
CA LYS A 70 0.34 -23.14 -6.01
C LYS A 70 1.18 -22.02 -6.60
N TYR A 71 0.64 -21.29 -7.56
CA TYR A 71 1.26 -20.09 -8.11
C TYR A 71 0.27 -18.94 -8.06
N GLY A 72 0.79 -17.73 -7.88
CA GLY A 72 -0.07 -16.57 -7.76
C GLY A 72 0.73 -15.28 -7.80
N GLN A 73 -0.02 -14.20 -7.80
CA GLN A 73 0.48 -12.83 -7.73
C GLN A 73 -0.36 -12.04 -6.74
N GLY A 74 0.24 -11.04 -6.15
CA GLY A 74 -0.49 -10.18 -5.26
C GLY A 74 0.22 -8.86 -5.03
N TRP A 75 -0.48 -7.98 -4.36
CA TRP A 75 0.06 -6.69 -3.92
C TRP A 75 -0.51 -6.32 -2.56
N GLY A 76 0.25 -5.54 -1.84
CA GLY A 76 -0.16 -5.00 -0.55
C GLY A 76 0.23 -3.54 -0.46
N THR A 77 -0.65 -2.76 0.11
CA THR A 77 -0.43 -1.33 0.34
C THR A 77 -0.66 -1.02 1.81
N PHE A 78 0.28 -0.34 2.41
CA PHE A 78 0.10 0.33 3.69
C PHE A 78 0.34 1.82 3.51
N SER A 79 -0.57 2.66 3.99
CA SER A 79 -0.35 4.09 4.04
C SER A 79 -0.81 4.68 5.37
N SER A 80 -0.12 5.72 5.81
CA SER A 80 -0.50 6.50 6.98
C SER A 80 -0.23 7.97 6.74
N SER A 81 -1.08 8.83 7.28
CA SER A 81 -0.86 10.27 7.23
C SER A 81 -1.30 10.94 8.51
N LEU A 82 -0.46 11.87 8.98
CA LEU A 82 -0.75 12.77 10.08
C LEU A 82 -0.92 14.17 9.51
N LYS A 83 -2.13 14.72 9.59
CA LYS A 83 -2.47 16.04 9.05
C LYS A 83 -2.83 16.98 10.18
N TYR A 84 -2.12 18.10 10.24
CA TYR A 84 -2.49 19.26 11.04
C TYR A 84 -3.11 20.32 10.14
N ALA A 85 -4.26 20.86 10.53
CA ALA A 85 -4.96 21.91 9.82
C ALA A 85 -5.34 23.01 10.81
N VAL A 86 -5.12 24.27 10.41
CA VAL A 86 -5.40 25.43 11.27
C VAL A 86 -5.90 26.62 10.46
N SER A 87 -6.91 27.31 10.99
CA SER A 87 -7.32 28.62 10.52
C SER A 87 -6.43 29.67 11.16
N LEU A 88 -5.50 30.24 10.39
CA LEU A 88 -4.59 31.29 10.87
C LEU A 88 -5.31 32.64 11.02
N ARG A 89 -6.26 32.90 10.10
CA ARG A 89 -7.13 34.10 10.08
C ARG A 89 -8.46 33.72 9.46
N SER A 90 -9.46 34.58 9.52
CA SER A 90 -10.81 34.35 8.98
C SER A 90 -10.85 33.90 7.50
N LYS A 91 -9.80 34.20 6.73
CA LYS A 91 -9.70 33.86 5.31
C LYS A 91 -8.41 33.14 4.93
N LEU A 92 -7.67 32.60 5.89
CA LEU A 92 -6.36 31.98 5.66
C LEU A 92 -6.26 30.65 6.41
N TYR A 93 -6.11 29.56 5.67
CA TYR A 93 -6.04 28.19 6.18
C TYR A 93 -4.70 27.56 5.82
N LEU A 94 -4.04 27.00 6.80
CA LEU A 94 -2.83 26.19 6.64
C LEU A 94 -3.16 24.73 6.91
N SER A 95 -2.69 23.83 6.05
CA SER A 95 -2.67 22.40 6.34
C SER A 95 -1.31 21.80 6.02
N THR A 96 -0.77 21.04 6.97
CA THR A 96 0.49 20.31 6.81
C THR A 96 0.24 18.85 7.08
N SER A 97 0.76 17.98 6.21
CA SER A 97 0.63 16.54 6.31
C SER A 97 1.99 15.87 6.20
N LEU A 98 2.31 15.02 7.16
CA LEU A 98 3.34 13.99 7.04
C LEU A 98 2.67 12.72 6.55
N TYR A 99 3.23 12.04 5.57
CA TYR A 99 2.69 10.79 5.07
C TYR A 99 3.76 9.75 4.81
N TYR A 100 3.37 8.52 4.95
CA TYR A 100 4.16 7.34 4.64
C TYR A 100 3.33 6.36 3.83
N THR A 101 3.91 5.79 2.78
CA THR A 101 3.31 4.75 1.96
C THR A 101 4.32 3.63 1.73
N ASN A 102 3.85 2.40 1.83
CA ASN A 102 4.59 1.20 1.46
C ASN A 102 3.72 0.39 0.49
N LEU A 103 4.26 0.13 -0.69
CA LEU A 103 3.66 -0.71 -1.72
C LEU A 103 4.53 -1.93 -1.93
N ASN A 104 3.93 -3.12 -1.90
CA ASN A 104 4.58 -4.39 -2.21
C ASN A 104 3.84 -5.06 -3.35
N LYS A 105 4.56 -5.53 -4.36
CA LYS A 105 4.06 -6.44 -5.39
C LYS A 105 4.86 -7.72 -5.32
N PHE A 106 4.21 -8.87 -5.51
CA PHE A 106 4.90 -10.15 -5.50
C PHE A 106 4.23 -11.16 -6.42
N ASP A 107 5.07 -12.03 -6.97
CA ASP A 107 4.69 -13.24 -7.69
C ASP A 107 5.32 -14.42 -6.98
N TYR A 108 4.63 -15.55 -6.91
CA TYR A 108 5.15 -16.71 -6.23
C TYR A 108 4.74 -18.04 -6.88
N SER A 109 5.60 -19.05 -6.71
CA SER A 109 5.30 -20.44 -7.02
C SER A 109 5.77 -21.32 -5.87
N ASN A 110 4.87 -22.16 -5.38
CA ASN A 110 5.13 -23.13 -4.34
C ASN A 110 4.78 -24.53 -4.86
N GLN A 111 5.77 -25.36 -5.04
CA GLN A 111 5.64 -26.73 -5.49
C GLN A 111 5.95 -27.69 -4.36
N LYS A 112 5.08 -28.66 -4.16
CA LYS A 112 5.29 -29.79 -3.24
C LYS A 112 5.22 -31.07 -4.06
N ILE A 113 6.33 -31.77 -4.11
CA ILE A 113 6.47 -33.02 -4.86
C ILE A 113 6.61 -34.15 -3.83
N THR A 114 5.83 -35.21 -3.99
CA THR A 114 5.99 -36.46 -3.23
C THR A 114 6.30 -37.55 -4.25
N PHE A 115 7.46 -38.17 -4.16
CA PHE A 115 7.92 -39.24 -5.00
C PHE A 115 8.53 -40.35 -4.14
N ASN A 116 8.07 -41.59 -4.29
CA ASN A 116 8.52 -42.72 -3.47
C ASN A 116 8.56 -42.41 -1.96
N ASN A 117 7.50 -41.80 -1.40
CA ASN A 117 7.38 -41.33 -0.02
C ASN A 117 8.39 -40.24 0.40
N GLN A 118 9.26 -39.78 -0.49
CA GLN A 118 10.12 -38.62 -0.24
C GLN A 118 9.41 -37.33 -0.63
N LYS A 119 9.56 -36.31 0.19
CA LYS A 119 8.93 -35.00 -0.04
C LYS A 119 9.98 -33.95 -0.38
N ALA A 120 9.77 -33.27 -1.49
CA ALA A 120 10.53 -32.08 -1.85
C ALA A 120 9.60 -30.87 -1.91
N ILE A 121 10.10 -29.70 -1.44
CA ILE A 121 9.37 -28.46 -1.45
C ILE A 121 10.26 -27.41 -2.13
N HIS A 122 9.75 -26.84 -3.23
CA HIS A 122 10.38 -25.75 -3.94
C HIS A 122 9.50 -24.49 -3.82
N LYS A 123 10.09 -23.39 -3.38
CA LYS A 123 9.42 -22.09 -3.27
C LYS A 123 10.21 -21.06 -4.04
N PHE A 124 9.54 -20.41 -4.93
CA PHE A 124 10.03 -19.22 -5.63
C PHE A 124 9.16 -18.03 -5.27
N LYS A 125 9.78 -16.88 -5.03
CA LYS A 125 9.10 -15.61 -4.85
C LYS A 125 9.91 -14.52 -5.51
N ASN A 126 9.24 -13.77 -6.40
CA ASN A 126 9.71 -12.49 -6.91
C ASN A 126 8.89 -11.39 -6.25
N TYR A 127 9.53 -10.33 -5.79
CA TYR A 127 8.82 -9.21 -5.18
C TYR A 127 9.53 -7.88 -5.46
N SER A 128 8.78 -6.83 -5.56
CA SER A 128 9.26 -5.45 -5.60
C SER A 128 8.59 -4.63 -4.52
N LYS A 129 9.28 -3.61 -4.04
CA LYS A 129 8.78 -2.73 -2.98
C LYS A 129 9.03 -1.28 -3.32
N MET A 130 8.11 -0.44 -2.91
CA MET A 130 8.27 1.01 -2.95
C MET A 130 7.88 1.59 -1.59
N TYR A 131 8.72 2.43 -1.07
CA TYR A 131 8.48 3.19 0.14
C TYR A 131 8.47 4.67 -0.23
N GLU A 132 7.53 5.41 0.31
CA GLU A 132 7.50 6.86 0.17
C GLU A 132 7.25 7.48 1.53
N PHE A 133 8.04 8.48 1.87
CA PHE A 133 7.83 9.36 3.01
C PHE A 133 7.81 10.79 2.50
N GLY A 134 6.83 11.59 2.91
CA GLY A 134 6.72 12.96 2.43
C GLY A 134 6.07 13.92 3.40
N LEU A 135 6.32 15.19 3.12
CA LEU A 135 5.75 16.36 3.76
C LEU A 135 5.02 17.19 2.70
N ARG A 136 3.75 17.47 2.94
CA ARG A 136 2.96 18.37 2.11
C ARG A 136 2.39 19.48 2.96
N THR A 137 2.64 20.73 2.53
CA THR A 137 2.08 21.94 3.17
C THR A 137 1.29 22.72 2.14
N ASN A 138 0.05 23.04 2.46
CA ASN A 138 -0.85 23.83 1.63
C ASN A 138 -1.32 25.05 2.42
N LEU A 139 -1.35 26.18 1.78
CA LEU A 139 -1.94 27.42 2.28
C LEU A 139 -3.06 27.81 1.33
N GLU A 140 -4.26 28.05 1.87
CA GLU A 140 -5.45 28.43 1.13
C GLU A 140 -5.92 29.80 1.64
N GLN A 141 -6.05 30.75 0.73
CA GLN A 141 -6.45 32.12 1.02
C GLN A 141 -7.68 32.51 0.23
N TYR A 142 -8.74 32.85 0.92
CA TYR A 142 -9.97 33.40 0.34
C TYR A 142 -9.78 34.91 0.12
N ILE A 143 -9.44 35.31 -1.12
CA ILE A 143 -9.23 36.72 -1.49
C ILE A 143 -10.58 37.45 -1.47
N THR A 144 -11.58 36.86 -2.13
CA THR A 144 -12.97 37.32 -2.17
C THR A 144 -13.89 36.12 -1.99
N THR A 145 -15.21 36.35 -1.99
CA THR A 145 -16.23 35.26 -1.99
C THR A 145 -16.10 34.34 -3.21
N ASN A 146 -15.58 34.88 -4.34
CA ASN A 146 -15.51 34.18 -5.61
C ASN A 146 -14.07 33.86 -6.03
N ASN A 147 -13.06 34.22 -5.24
CA ASN A 147 -11.67 34.00 -5.59
C ASN A 147 -10.91 33.37 -4.42
N THR A 148 -10.36 32.17 -4.68
CA THR A 148 -9.53 31.41 -3.74
C THR A 148 -8.16 31.15 -4.34
N LEU A 149 -7.11 31.54 -3.62
CA LEU A 149 -5.72 31.27 -3.97
C LEU A 149 -5.21 30.15 -3.11
N GLN A 150 -4.65 29.12 -3.74
CA GLN A 150 -4.00 28.01 -3.06
C GLN A 150 -2.54 27.92 -3.50
N TYR A 151 -1.65 27.71 -2.57
CA TYR A 151 -0.24 27.47 -2.83
C TYR A 151 0.34 26.50 -1.83
N GLY A 152 1.32 25.74 -2.27
CA GLY A 152 1.89 24.73 -1.41
C GLY A 152 3.19 24.17 -1.90
N ILE A 153 3.77 23.37 -1.00
CA ILE A 153 5.04 22.68 -1.20
C ILE A 153 4.80 21.20 -0.89
N ASN A 154 5.35 20.33 -1.72
CA ASN A 154 5.43 18.91 -1.46
C ASN A 154 6.90 18.47 -1.55
N LEU A 155 7.37 17.79 -0.53
CA LEU A 155 8.70 17.19 -0.44
C LEU A 155 8.52 15.72 -0.18
N SER A 156 9.16 14.85 -0.96
CA SER A 156 9.13 13.42 -0.70
C SER A 156 10.45 12.72 -0.98
N SER A 157 10.65 11.62 -0.27
CA SER A 157 11.71 10.64 -0.51
C SER A 157 11.06 9.32 -0.86
N GLN A 158 11.41 8.78 -2.01
CA GLN A 158 10.96 7.48 -2.49
C GLN A 158 12.13 6.53 -2.55
N GLU A 159 11.96 5.32 -2.03
CA GLU A 159 12.89 4.21 -2.21
C GLU A 159 12.19 3.10 -2.95
N TYR A 160 12.75 2.72 -4.10
CA TYR A 160 12.26 1.64 -4.92
C TYR A 160 13.25 0.48 -4.91
N GLN A 161 12.76 -0.71 -4.59
CA GLN A 161 13.49 -1.97 -4.60
C GLN A 161 12.87 -2.86 -5.70
N PRO A 162 13.41 -2.81 -6.94
CA PRO A 162 12.91 -3.64 -8.02
C PRO A 162 13.34 -5.08 -7.82
N GLU A 163 12.55 -5.99 -8.30
CA GLU A 163 12.87 -7.41 -8.54
C GLU A 163 13.82 -8.07 -7.53
N GLN A 164 13.27 -8.43 -6.39
CA GLN A 164 13.95 -9.23 -5.38
C GLN A 164 13.50 -10.68 -5.50
N TYR A 165 14.42 -11.60 -5.63
CA TYR A 165 14.14 -13.03 -5.80
C TYR A 165 14.48 -13.81 -4.54
N SER A 166 13.64 -14.77 -4.20
CA SER A 166 13.89 -15.74 -3.15
C SER A 166 13.57 -17.14 -3.65
N ILE A 167 14.53 -18.01 -3.60
CA ILE A 167 14.42 -19.42 -3.98
C ILE A 167 14.74 -20.26 -2.75
N LYS A 168 13.81 -21.14 -2.37
CA LYS A 168 13.97 -22.08 -1.26
C LYS A 168 13.64 -23.49 -1.72
N SER A 169 14.56 -24.40 -1.43
CA SER A 169 14.37 -25.84 -1.56
C SER A 169 14.95 -26.54 -0.31
N ALA A 170 14.97 -27.88 -0.27
CA ALA A 170 15.47 -28.61 0.89
C ALA A 170 16.89 -28.16 1.29
N ASP A 171 17.78 -28.00 0.31
CA ASP A 171 19.20 -27.71 0.52
C ASP A 171 19.64 -26.33 0.03
N THR A 172 18.69 -25.51 -0.43
CA THR A 172 18.99 -24.23 -1.05
C THR A 172 18.12 -23.12 -0.49
N ASN A 173 18.76 -22.03 -0.08
CA ASN A 173 18.08 -20.79 0.32
C ASN A 173 18.83 -19.61 -0.26
N LEU A 174 18.46 -19.23 -1.46
CA LEU A 174 19.07 -18.12 -2.19
C LEU A 174 18.15 -16.90 -2.19
N LYS A 175 18.77 -15.75 -2.00
CA LYS A 175 18.13 -14.45 -2.18
C LYS A 175 19.06 -13.57 -2.99
N TYR A 176 18.55 -12.97 -4.03
CA TYR A 176 19.27 -11.99 -4.83
C TYR A 176 18.29 -10.99 -5.43
N GLY A 177 18.81 -9.86 -5.87
CA GLY A 177 17.98 -8.82 -6.48
C GLY A 177 18.79 -7.61 -6.87
N ALA A 178 18.18 -6.73 -7.63
CA ALA A 178 18.73 -5.42 -7.92
C ALA A 178 18.84 -4.57 -6.65
N GLY A 179 19.78 -3.62 -6.63
CA GLY A 179 19.91 -2.65 -5.55
C GLY A 179 18.66 -1.77 -5.41
N SER A 180 18.58 -1.02 -4.33
CA SER A 180 17.54 -0.01 -4.16
C SER A 180 17.92 1.30 -4.84
N TYR A 181 16.91 2.00 -5.36
CA TYR A 181 17.03 3.35 -5.93
C TYR A 181 16.30 4.32 -5.03
N ARG A 182 16.93 5.45 -4.73
CA ARG A 182 16.31 6.51 -3.94
C ARG A 182 16.16 7.77 -4.78
N LEU A 183 14.96 8.34 -4.76
CA LEU A 183 14.60 9.58 -5.43
C LEU A 183 14.10 10.58 -4.39
N TRP A 184 14.54 11.81 -4.51
CA TRP A 184 13.99 12.96 -3.79
C TRP A 184 13.21 13.83 -4.75
N THR A 185 12.01 14.21 -4.34
CA THR A 185 11.14 15.08 -5.14
C THR A 185 10.77 16.30 -4.32
N ALA A 186 10.88 17.47 -4.95
CA ALA A 186 10.40 18.72 -4.43
C ALA A 186 9.53 19.41 -5.45
N SER A 187 8.34 19.81 -5.08
CA SER A 187 7.43 20.56 -5.96
C SER A 187 6.80 21.73 -5.21
N VAL A 188 6.62 22.84 -5.92
CA VAL A 188 5.89 24.03 -5.48
C VAL A 188 4.77 24.27 -6.47
N TYR A 189 3.61 24.65 -5.99
CA TYR A 189 2.49 24.98 -6.86
C TYR A 189 1.74 26.20 -6.36
N VAL A 190 1.12 26.89 -7.31
CA VAL A 190 0.16 27.97 -7.08
C VAL A 190 -1.05 27.68 -7.94
N TYR A 191 -2.22 27.76 -7.36
CA TYR A 191 -3.49 27.54 -8.03
C TYR A 191 -4.46 28.66 -7.64
N ASN A 192 -5.16 29.21 -8.63
CA ASN A 192 -6.20 30.22 -8.40
C ASN A 192 -7.53 29.70 -8.94
N GLU A 193 -8.54 29.67 -8.08
CA GLU A 193 -9.92 29.34 -8.44
C GLU A 193 -10.76 30.62 -8.45
N PHE A 194 -11.38 30.88 -9.58
CA PHE A 194 -12.32 31.98 -9.74
C PHE A 194 -13.70 31.44 -10.13
N LYS A 195 -14.70 31.67 -9.28
CA LYS A 195 -16.11 31.29 -9.52
C LYS A 195 -16.83 32.47 -10.15
N LYS A 196 -17.32 32.30 -11.37
CA LYS A 196 -18.20 33.24 -12.02
C LYS A 196 -19.64 32.97 -11.54
N ASN A 197 -20.29 34.02 -10.98
CA ASN A 197 -21.70 33.97 -10.63
C ASN A 197 -22.54 33.99 -11.92
#